data_f24973e2d56d8831c95109735d6a6989
#
_entry.id   f24973e2d56d8831c95109735d6a6989
#
_cell.length_a   1.000
_cell.length_b   1.000
_cell.length_c   1.000
_cell.angle_alpha   90.00
_cell.angle_beta   90.00
_cell.angle_gamma   90.00
#
_symmetry.space_group_name_H-M   'P 1'
#
loop_
_entity.id
_entity.type
_entity.pdbx_description
1 polymer ?
#
loop_
_entity_poly.entity_id
_entity_poly.type
_entity_poly.pdbx_seq_one_letter_code
_entity_poly.pdbx_strand_id
1 'polypeptide(L)'
;DFPILYGIARQGIAVRDPADAQGLSVEAGGSKIKHTPEGYAGLNITPLFDTIIEHCVPYPDLREEPLQLQVSTLGYDDYIGRLGIGRITQGTIKEGQTVAVAKEDGSIAQRKAGQVFVYRGLKRTAVSEAECGDIVVISGISDISIGETICDSKDPQPMEMIHIEEPTLSMN
;
A
#
# COMPACT_ATOMS: atom_id res chain seq x y z
N ASP A 1 -16.14 -19.71 -0.34
CA ASP A 1 -17.23 -18.77 -0.74
C ASP A 1 -16.72 -17.36 -0.60
N PHE A 2 -17.08 -16.51 -1.54
CA PHE A 2 -16.77 -15.09 -1.54
C PHE A 2 -18.04 -14.28 -1.79
N PRO A 3 -18.17 -13.07 -1.23
CA PRO A 3 -19.34 -12.23 -1.44
C PRO A 3 -19.41 -11.75 -2.89
N ILE A 4 -20.60 -11.75 -3.47
CA ILE A 4 -20.85 -11.24 -4.81
C ILE A 4 -21.77 -10.04 -4.70
N LEU A 5 -21.41 -8.97 -5.40
CA LEU A 5 -22.23 -7.78 -5.53
C LEU A 5 -22.48 -7.46 -7.00
N TYR A 6 -23.64 -6.95 -7.27
CA TYR A 6 -24.03 -6.49 -8.59
C TYR A 6 -24.10 -4.97 -8.57
N GLY A 7 -23.55 -4.31 -9.57
CA GLY A 7 -23.50 -2.86 -9.51
C GLY A 7 -23.41 -2.17 -10.87
N ILE A 8 -23.82 -0.91 -10.87
CA ILE A 8 -23.64 0.03 -11.97
C ILE A 8 -22.74 1.15 -11.42
N ALA A 9 -21.43 0.98 -11.55
CA ALA A 9 -20.44 1.89 -10.96
C ALA A 9 -20.65 3.35 -11.36
N ARG A 10 -20.97 3.63 -12.63
CA ARG A 10 -21.21 4.98 -13.13
C ARG A 10 -22.40 5.67 -12.45
N GLN A 11 -23.37 4.89 -11.94
CA GLN A 11 -24.55 5.39 -11.25
C GLN A 11 -24.40 5.39 -9.71
N GLY A 12 -23.29 4.85 -9.20
CA GLY A 12 -23.07 4.72 -7.77
C GLY A 12 -24.05 3.77 -7.10
N ILE A 13 -24.45 2.69 -7.78
CA ILE A 13 -25.42 1.70 -7.28
C ILE A 13 -24.72 0.37 -7.10
N ALA A 14 -24.95 -0.28 -5.96
CA ALA A 14 -24.60 -1.67 -5.69
C ALA A 14 -25.76 -2.37 -4.98
N VAL A 15 -25.99 -3.65 -5.30
CA VAL A 15 -26.99 -4.50 -4.65
C VAL A 15 -26.40 -5.87 -4.37
N ARG A 16 -26.89 -6.54 -3.32
CA ARG A 16 -26.51 -7.93 -2.98
C ARG A 16 -27.30 -8.95 -3.80
N ASP A 17 -28.52 -8.64 -4.14
CA ASP A 17 -29.39 -9.49 -4.99
C ASP A 17 -29.68 -8.75 -6.30
N PRO A 18 -29.42 -9.35 -7.47
CA PRO A 18 -29.78 -8.74 -8.75
C PRO A 18 -31.28 -8.50 -8.90
N ALA A 19 -32.13 -9.20 -8.14
CA ALA A 19 -33.57 -8.96 -8.12
C ALA A 19 -33.90 -7.55 -7.62
N ASP A 20 -33.08 -6.98 -6.71
CA ASP A 20 -33.27 -5.61 -6.19
C ASP A 20 -33.04 -4.54 -7.26
N ALA A 21 -32.34 -4.89 -8.35
CA ALA A 21 -32.08 -4.01 -9.48
C ALA A 21 -32.97 -4.28 -10.72
N GLN A 22 -33.93 -5.18 -10.63
CA GLN A 22 -34.85 -5.49 -11.74
C GLN A 22 -35.69 -4.27 -12.10
N GLY A 23 -35.80 -3.98 -13.39
CA GLY A 23 -36.54 -2.82 -13.88
C GLY A 23 -35.79 -1.51 -13.96
N LEU A 24 -34.53 -1.45 -13.45
CA LEU A 24 -33.67 -0.32 -13.73
C LEU A 24 -33.30 -0.29 -15.21
N SER A 25 -33.48 0.85 -15.85
CA SER A 25 -32.98 1.08 -17.19
C SER A 25 -32.08 2.31 -17.22
N VAL A 26 -30.99 2.23 -17.97
CA VAL A 26 -30.03 3.33 -18.14
C VAL A 26 -30.10 3.87 -19.56
N GLU A 27 -29.81 5.15 -19.72
CA GLU A 27 -29.71 5.77 -21.06
C GLU A 27 -28.58 5.13 -21.87
N ALA A 28 -28.71 5.14 -23.18
CA ALA A 28 -27.63 4.76 -24.08
C ALA A 28 -26.38 5.59 -23.75
N GLY A 29 -25.27 4.89 -23.44
CA GLY A 29 -24.04 5.53 -22.93
C GLY A 29 -23.86 5.49 -21.41
N GLY A 30 -24.85 5.02 -20.63
CA GLY A 30 -24.75 4.74 -19.20
C GLY A 30 -24.56 5.96 -18.30
N SER A 31 -24.90 7.16 -18.76
CA SER A 31 -24.65 8.40 -18.01
C SER A 31 -25.73 8.72 -16.98
N LYS A 32 -26.95 8.27 -17.20
CA LYS A 32 -28.08 8.54 -16.30
C LYS A 32 -29.01 7.33 -16.23
N ILE A 33 -29.67 7.13 -15.11
CA ILE A 33 -30.77 6.19 -14.99
C ILE A 33 -31.96 6.78 -15.75
N LYS A 34 -32.44 6.04 -16.74
CA LYS A 34 -33.56 6.47 -17.58
C LYS A 34 -34.91 6.31 -16.88
N HIS A 35 -35.01 5.27 -16.07
CA HIS A 35 -36.22 4.96 -15.30
C HIS A 35 -35.80 4.28 -14.00
N THR A 36 -36.32 4.79 -12.90
CA THR A 36 -36.22 4.15 -11.58
C THR A 36 -37.65 3.75 -11.19
N PRO A 37 -38.01 2.47 -11.18
CA PRO A 37 -39.31 2.04 -10.73
C PRO A 37 -39.58 2.46 -9.28
N GLU A 38 -40.88 2.56 -8.94
CA GLU A 38 -41.31 2.80 -7.57
C GLU A 38 -40.76 1.70 -6.65
N GLY A 39 -40.05 2.08 -5.55
CA GLY A 39 -39.36 1.14 -4.66
C GLY A 39 -37.83 1.12 -4.79
N TYR A 40 -37.27 1.69 -5.85
CA TYR A 40 -35.80 1.81 -6.05
C TYR A 40 -35.23 3.16 -5.57
N ALA A 41 -36.09 4.02 -5.01
CA ALA A 41 -35.62 5.25 -4.37
C ALA A 41 -34.73 4.90 -3.17
N GLY A 42 -33.45 5.23 -3.27
CA GLY A 42 -32.47 4.95 -2.20
C GLY A 42 -31.40 3.93 -2.56
N LEU A 43 -31.43 3.32 -3.76
CA LEU A 43 -30.29 2.51 -4.21
C LEU A 43 -29.03 3.37 -4.31
N ASN A 44 -27.96 2.89 -3.70
CA ASN A 44 -26.69 3.60 -3.62
C ASN A 44 -25.54 2.59 -3.55
N ILE A 45 -24.33 3.07 -3.33
CA ILE A 45 -23.12 2.25 -3.25
C ILE A 45 -22.86 1.66 -1.84
N THR A 46 -23.69 1.99 -0.85
CA THR A 46 -23.52 1.53 0.56
C THR A 46 -23.34 0.01 0.68
N PRO A 47 -24.11 -0.86 -0.03
CA PRO A 47 -23.90 -2.30 0.05
C PRO A 47 -22.48 -2.76 -0.30
N LEU A 48 -21.77 -2.02 -1.16
CA LEU A 48 -20.36 -2.30 -1.45
C LEU A 48 -19.48 -1.98 -0.24
N PHE A 49 -19.67 -0.82 0.39
CA PHE A 49 -18.90 -0.45 1.58
C PHE A 49 -19.19 -1.37 2.76
N ASP A 50 -20.45 -1.72 2.99
CA ASP A 50 -20.84 -2.67 4.04
C ASP A 50 -20.15 -4.02 3.83
N THR A 51 -20.14 -4.53 2.59
CA THR A 51 -19.47 -5.80 2.27
C THR A 51 -17.96 -5.71 2.45
N ILE A 52 -17.33 -4.58 2.10
CA ILE A 52 -15.90 -4.37 2.37
C ILE A 52 -15.63 -4.40 3.88
N ILE A 53 -16.43 -3.71 4.67
CA ILE A 53 -16.25 -3.65 6.13
C ILE A 53 -16.49 -5.04 6.77
N GLU A 54 -17.46 -5.80 6.28
CA GLU A 54 -17.81 -7.14 6.79
C GLU A 54 -16.73 -8.19 6.46
N HIS A 55 -16.11 -8.11 5.28
CA HIS A 55 -15.26 -9.19 4.75
C HIS A 55 -13.77 -8.85 4.62
N CYS A 56 -13.40 -7.58 4.61
CA CYS A 56 -12.01 -7.17 4.56
C CYS A 56 -11.49 -6.96 5.98
N VAL A 57 -10.61 -7.83 6.42
CA VAL A 57 -9.94 -7.66 7.72
C VAL A 57 -8.99 -6.47 7.63
N PRO A 58 -9.12 -5.47 8.52
CA PRO A 58 -8.20 -4.35 8.55
C PRO A 58 -6.77 -4.84 8.90
N TYR A 59 -5.78 -4.14 8.38
CA TYR A 59 -4.39 -4.41 8.76
C TYR A 59 -4.23 -4.17 10.28
N PRO A 60 -3.55 -5.05 11.03
CA PRO A 60 -3.38 -4.86 12.47
C PRO A 60 -2.63 -3.56 12.76
N ASP A 61 -3.01 -2.89 13.85
CA ASP A 61 -2.29 -1.71 14.33
C ASP A 61 -1.03 -2.16 15.09
N LEU A 62 0.11 -2.12 14.42
CA LEU A 62 1.41 -2.51 14.95
C LEU A 62 2.36 -1.30 15.06
N ARG A 63 1.84 -0.08 15.27
CA ARG A 63 2.64 1.15 15.34
C ARG A 63 3.58 1.21 16.52
N GLU A 64 3.22 0.59 17.63
CA GLU A 64 4.03 0.55 18.86
C GLU A 64 5.13 -0.54 18.85
N GLU A 65 5.11 -1.41 17.84
CA GLU A 65 6.11 -2.48 17.69
C GLU A 65 7.43 -1.91 17.13
N PRO A 66 8.56 -2.64 17.26
CA PRO A 66 9.81 -2.25 16.62
C PRO A 66 9.67 -2.09 15.10
N LEU A 67 10.35 -1.09 14.55
CA LEU A 67 10.31 -0.81 13.10
C LEU A 67 10.70 -2.06 12.29
N GLN A 68 9.88 -2.37 11.31
CA GLN A 68 10.17 -3.38 10.30
C GLN A 68 9.63 -2.93 8.94
N LEU A 69 10.52 -2.77 7.98
CA LEU A 69 10.23 -2.35 6.62
C LEU A 69 11.08 -3.13 5.64
N GLN A 70 10.47 -3.91 4.76
CA GLN A 70 11.20 -4.59 3.69
C GLN A 70 11.22 -3.77 2.41
N VAL A 71 12.41 -3.63 1.84
CA VAL A 71 12.61 -2.91 0.58
C VAL A 71 12.20 -3.81 -0.59
N SER A 72 11.15 -3.44 -1.28
CA SER A 72 10.60 -4.18 -2.42
C SER A 72 11.05 -3.62 -3.77
N THR A 73 11.46 -2.36 -3.80
CA THR A 73 11.84 -1.66 -5.04
C THR A 73 12.92 -0.62 -4.74
N LEU A 74 13.80 -0.39 -5.70
CA LEU A 74 14.78 0.68 -5.65
C LEU A 74 14.38 1.80 -6.60
N GLY A 75 14.66 3.03 -6.19
CA GLY A 75 14.58 4.22 -7.02
C GLY A 75 15.90 4.97 -7.02
N TYR A 76 15.99 5.98 -7.84
CA TYR A 76 17.10 6.89 -7.88
C TYR A 76 16.60 8.32 -8.08
N ASP A 77 17.27 9.26 -7.44
CA ASP A 77 17.00 10.67 -7.56
C ASP A 77 18.35 11.39 -7.71
N ASP A 78 18.44 12.30 -8.68
CA ASP A 78 19.72 12.95 -9.05
C ASP A 78 20.34 13.78 -7.92
N TYR A 79 19.52 14.23 -6.96
CA TYR A 79 19.97 15.09 -5.84
C TYR A 79 20.18 14.33 -4.54
N ILE A 80 19.34 13.33 -4.25
CA ILE A 80 19.36 12.60 -2.96
C ILE A 80 19.84 11.15 -3.10
N GLY A 81 20.14 10.73 -4.34
CA GLY A 81 20.76 9.44 -4.64
C GLY A 81 19.80 8.25 -4.59
N ARG A 82 20.31 7.13 -4.12
CA ARG A 82 19.57 5.86 -4.06
C ARG A 82 18.42 5.92 -3.06
N LEU A 83 17.29 5.37 -3.47
CA LEU A 83 16.05 5.34 -2.71
C LEU A 83 15.60 3.89 -2.49
N GLY A 84 15.29 3.54 -1.24
CA GLY A 84 14.61 2.30 -0.91
C GLY A 84 13.10 2.54 -0.83
N ILE A 85 12.31 1.72 -1.50
CA ILE A 85 10.85 1.79 -1.50
C ILE A 85 10.31 0.49 -0.91
N GLY A 86 9.44 0.61 0.08
CA GLY A 86 8.86 -0.54 0.74
C GLY A 86 7.65 -0.18 1.58
N ARG A 87 7.02 -1.20 2.15
CA ARG A 87 5.92 -1.04 3.10
C ARG A 87 6.42 -1.21 4.52
N ILE A 88 6.00 -0.34 5.41
CA ILE A 88 6.20 -0.53 6.84
C ILE A 88 5.21 -1.60 7.31
N THR A 89 5.72 -2.74 7.78
CA THR A 89 4.91 -3.83 8.29
C THR A 89 4.59 -3.65 9.77
N GLN A 90 5.49 -3.03 10.52
CA GLN A 90 5.29 -2.66 11.92
C GLN A 90 6.18 -1.48 12.31
N GLY A 91 5.81 -0.83 13.40
CA GLY A 91 6.53 0.32 13.93
C GLY A 91 6.32 1.60 13.15
N THR A 92 7.21 2.54 13.38
CA THR A 92 7.25 3.87 12.76
C THR A 92 8.66 4.22 12.34
N ILE A 93 8.81 5.04 11.30
CA ILE A 93 10.09 5.58 10.87
C ILE A 93 10.05 7.10 10.83
N LYS A 94 11.12 7.75 11.31
CA LYS A 94 11.29 9.20 11.31
C LYS A 94 12.44 9.62 10.41
N GLU A 95 12.33 10.82 9.84
CA GLU A 95 13.43 11.45 9.15
C GLU A 95 14.65 11.57 10.08
N GLY A 96 15.83 11.20 9.58
CA GLY A 96 17.07 11.25 10.34
C GLY A 96 17.27 10.17 11.39
N GLN A 97 16.35 9.21 11.53
CA GLN A 97 16.44 8.11 12.49
C GLN A 97 17.60 7.18 12.19
N THR A 98 18.29 6.71 13.25
CA THR A 98 19.23 5.60 13.12
C THR A 98 18.46 4.29 13.05
N VAL A 99 18.73 3.50 12.02
CA VAL A 99 18.08 2.22 11.73
C VAL A 99 19.11 1.12 11.56
N ALA A 100 18.71 -0.11 11.75
CA ALA A 100 19.48 -1.29 11.41
C ALA A 100 19.02 -1.81 10.03
N VAL A 101 19.94 -2.12 9.15
CA VAL A 101 19.66 -2.74 7.85
C VAL A 101 20.16 -4.16 7.89
N ALA A 102 19.23 -5.12 7.79
CA ALA A 102 19.55 -6.53 7.66
C ALA A 102 19.88 -6.82 6.19
N LYS A 103 21.12 -7.22 5.94
CA LYS A 103 21.69 -7.47 4.62
C LYS A 103 21.43 -8.92 4.17
N GLU A 104 21.58 -9.15 2.86
CA GLU A 104 21.42 -10.46 2.25
C GLU A 104 22.37 -11.52 2.84
N ASP A 105 23.58 -11.12 3.22
CA ASP A 105 24.58 -12.00 3.85
C ASP A 105 24.28 -12.32 5.35
N GLY A 106 23.15 -11.84 5.87
CA GLY A 106 22.74 -11.99 7.27
C GLY A 106 23.40 -11.00 8.21
N SER A 107 24.26 -10.11 7.72
CA SER A 107 24.87 -9.05 8.54
C SER A 107 23.86 -7.93 8.83
N ILE A 108 24.07 -7.23 9.95
CA ILE A 108 23.26 -6.09 10.35
C ILE A 108 24.14 -4.84 10.33
N ALA A 109 23.80 -3.88 9.50
CA ALA A 109 24.53 -2.63 9.38
C ALA A 109 23.72 -1.45 9.94
N GLN A 110 24.32 -0.67 10.84
CA GLN A 110 23.70 0.57 11.32
C GLN A 110 23.78 1.64 10.22
N ARG A 111 22.65 2.27 9.92
CA ARG A 111 22.54 3.34 8.93
C ARG A 111 21.68 4.47 9.47
N LYS A 112 21.75 5.62 8.82
CA LYS A 112 20.88 6.75 9.11
C LYS A 112 19.87 6.89 7.96
N ALA A 113 18.59 6.76 8.26
CA ALA A 113 17.53 7.10 7.32
C ALA A 113 17.62 8.62 7.05
N GLY A 114 17.68 9.01 5.78
CA GLY A 114 17.63 10.42 5.40
C GLY A 114 16.18 10.93 5.42
N GLN A 115 15.74 11.46 4.28
CA GLN A 115 14.36 11.89 4.14
C GLN A 115 13.42 10.71 3.94
N VAL A 116 12.22 10.83 4.52
CA VAL A 116 11.12 9.89 4.38
C VAL A 116 10.03 10.53 3.54
N PHE A 117 9.52 9.81 2.55
CA PHE A 117 8.44 10.28 1.69
C PHE A 117 7.31 9.27 1.65
N VAL A 118 6.10 9.76 1.50
CA VAL A 118 4.89 8.97 1.21
C VAL A 118 4.28 9.42 -0.12
N TYR A 119 3.53 8.54 -0.75
CA TYR A 119 2.76 8.91 -1.93
C TYR A 119 1.38 9.46 -1.52
N ARG A 120 1.09 10.68 -1.97
CA ARG A 120 -0.24 11.28 -1.90
C ARG A 120 -0.78 11.44 -3.31
N GLY A 121 -1.62 10.48 -3.73
CA GLY A 121 -1.95 10.31 -5.14
C GLY A 121 -0.70 9.92 -5.94
N LEU A 122 -0.37 10.67 -6.96
CA LEU A 122 0.82 10.44 -7.80
C LEU A 122 2.07 11.22 -7.34
N LYS A 123 1.94 12.06 -6.31
CA LYS A 123 3.05 12.90 -5.85
C LYS A 123 3.75 12.30 -4.64
N ARG A 124 5.08 12.26 -4.71
CA ARG A 124 5.96 11.97 -3.58
C ARG A 124 6.01 13.21 -2.67
N THR A 125 5.64 13.04 -1.42
CA THR A 125 5.58 14.12 -0.41
C THR A 125 6.47 13.75 0.76
N ALA A 126 7.39 14.64 1.12
CA ALA A 126 8.22 14.48 2.31
C ALA A 126 7.36 14.56 3.57
N VAL A 127 7.65 13.66 4.52
CA VAL A 127 7.00 13.61 5.83
C VAL A 127 8.05 13.45 6.92
N SER A 128 7.77 13.97 8.10
CA SER A 128 8.65 13.82 9.25
C SER A 128 8.61 12.42 9.84
N GLU A 129 7.49 11.72 9.65
CA GLU A 129 7.22 10.39 10.21
C GLU A 129 6.26 9.63 9.30
N ALA A 130 6.43 8.32 9.21
CA ALA A 130 5.50 7.39 8.58
C ALA A 130 5.32 6.15 9.46
N GLU A 131 4.16 5.50 9.36
CA GLU A 131 3.74 4.46 10.28
C GLU A 131 3.39 3.14 9.60
N CYS A 132 3.22 2.12 10.41
CA CYS A 132 2.76 0.79 10.00
C CYS A 132 1.59 0.87 9.01
N GLY A 133 1.73 0.19 7.88
CA GLY A 133 0.77 0.17 6.76
C GLY A 133 1.14 1.10 5.61
N ASP A 134 1.96 2.14 5.84
CA ASP A 134 2.38 3.08 4.81
C ASP A 134 3.36 2.44 3.81
N ILE A 135 3.25 2.87 2.55
CA ILE A 135 4.28 2.64 1.53
C ILE A 135 5.15 3.89 1.49
N VAL A 136 6.43 3.70 1.80
CA VAL A 136 7.38 4.80 1.96
C VAL A 136 8.54 4.72 0.98
N VAL A 137 9.14 5.87 0.74
CA VAL A 137 10.39 6.02 0.02
C VAL A 137 11.41 6.60 1.01
N ILE A 138 12.54 5.91 1.19
CA ILE A 138 13.59 6.31 2.14
C ILE A 138 14.86 6.61 1.37
N SER A 139 15.48 7.76 1.67
CA SER A 139 16.80 8.17 1.19
C SER A 139 17.87 7.96 2.25
N GLY A 140 19.12 8.21 1.90
CA GLY A 140 20.25 8.25 2.84
C GLY A 140 20.95 6.91 3.09
N ILE A 141 20.41 5.80 2.56
CA ILE A 141 21.02 4.48 2.66
C ILE A 141 21.52 4.08 1.27
N SER A 142 22.75 4.46 0.96
CA SER A 142 23.32 4.31 -0.39
C SER A 142 23.57 2.88 -0.83
N ASP A 143 23.74 1.97 0.12
CA ASP A 143 24.04 0.55 -0.07
C ASP A 143 22.82 -0.36 0.15
N ILE A 144 21.61 0.20 0.12
CA ILE A 144 20.36 -0.58 0.26
C ILE A 144 20.09 -1.42 -0.99
N SER A 145 19.61 -2.63 -0.80
CA SER A 145 19.23 -3.57 -1.87
C SER A 145 17.79 -4.04 -1.72
N ILE A 146 17.22 -4.59 -2.80
CA ILE A 146 15.87 -5.17 -2.76
C ILE A 146 15.93 -6.44 -1.89
N GLY A 147 14.88 -6.65 -1.10
CA GLY A 147 14.77 -7.79 -0.17
C GLY A 147 15.34 -7.49 1.22
N GLU A 148 16.25 -6.52 1.35
CA GLU A 148 16.77 -6.12 2.65
C GLU A 148 15.70 -5.51 3.55
N THR A 149 15.84 -5.71 4.87
CA THR A 149 14.90 -5.17 5.85
C THR A 149 15.52 -4.01 6.61
N ILE A 150 14.84 -2.88 6.65
CA ILE A 150 15.16 -1.76 7.53
C ILE A 150 14.40 -1.99 8.84
N CYS A 151 15.15 -2.12 9.94
CA CYS A 151 14.65 -2.48 11.26
C CYS A 151 14.93 -1.38 12.29
N ASP A 152 14.30 -1.52 13.47
CA ASP A 152 14.71 -0.76 14.64
C ASP A 152 16.18 -1.03 14.97
N SER A 153 16.91 0.02 15.37
CA SER A 153 18.35 -0.08 15.64
C SER A 153 18.68 -0.84 16.95
N LYS A 154 17.74 -0.91 17.89
CA LYS A 154 17.92 -1.54 19.21
C LYS A 154 17.38 -2.96 19.24
N ASP A 155 16.31 -3.22 18.50
CA ASP A 155 15.66 -4.54 18.39
C ASP A 155 15.45 -4.90 16.91
N PRO A 156 16.50 -5.26 16.17
CA PRO A 156 16.39 -5.60 14.75
C PRO A 156 15.60 -6.89 14.56
N GLN A 157 14.50 -6.81 13.84
CA GLN A 157 13.63 -7.95 13.47
C GLN A 157 13.60 -8.11 11.95
N PRO A 158 14.59 -8.78 11.33
CA PRO A 158 14.64 -8.95 9.88
C PRO A 158 13.48 -9.83 9.40
N MET A 159 12.91 -9.45 8.25
CA MET A 159 11.97 -10.28 7.52
C MET A 159 12.69 -11.34 6.71
N GLU A 160 11.97 -12.38 6.31
CA GLU A 160 12.48 -13.34 5.35
C GLU A 160 12.92 -12.63 4.06
N MET A 161 14.12 -12.94 3.60
CA MET A 161 14.71 -12.30 2.43
C MET A 161 13.92 -12.64 1.16
N ILE A 162 13.59 -11.62 0.38
CA ILE A 162 13.03 -11.83 -0.95
C ILE A 162 14.19 -12.20 -1.89
N HIS A 163 14.24 -13.47 -2.28
CA HIS A 163 15.20 -13.94 -3.31
C HIS A 163 14.78 -13.39 -4.67
N ILE A 164 15.66 -12.60 -5.26
CA ILE A 164 15.50 -12.11 -6.63
C ILE A 164 16.49 -12.86 -7.52
N GLU A 165 15.97 -13.49 -8.58
CA GLU A 165 16.84 -14.11 -9.58
C GLU A 165 17.73 -13.04 -10.24
N GLU A 166 19.00 -13.34 -10.40
CA GLU A 166 19.91 -12.43 -11.11
C GLU A 166 19.44 -12.26 -12.57
N PRO A 167 19.55 -11.04 -13.12
CA PRO A 167 19.15 -10.79 -14.50
C PRO A 167 20.02 -11.62 -15.44
N THR A 168 19.39 -12.41 -16.32
CA THR A 168 20.04 -13.30 -17.28
C THR A 168 20.65 -12.55 -18.48
N LEU A 169 20.39 -11.26 -18.62
CA LEU A 169 20.90 -10.42 -19.69
C LEU A 169 21.56 -9.16 -19.11
N SER A 170 22.82 -8.94 -19.44
CA SER A 170 23.50 -7.65 -19.28
C SER A 170 23.64 -6.99 -20.66
N MET A 171 23.21 -5.74 -20.79
CA MET A 171 23.49 -4.92 -21.98
C MET A 171 24.63 -3.98 -21.64
N ASN A 172 25.66 -4.01 -22.49
CA ASN A 172 26.78 -3.05 -22.47
C ASN A 172 26.41 -1.79 -23.27
#